data_9ee3b752dc42b2e7439efc96cc04bb89
#
_entry.id   9ee3b752dc42b2e7439efc96cc04bb89
#
_cell.length_a   1.000
_cell.length_b   1.000
_cell.length_c   1.000
_cell.angle_alpha   90.00
_cell.angle_beta   90.00
_cell.angle_gamma   90.00
#
_symmetry.space_group_name_H-M   'P 1'
#
loop_
_entity.id
_entity.type
_entity.pdbx_description
1 polymer ?
#
loop_
_entity_poly.entity_id
_entity_poly.type
_entity_poly.pdbx_seq_one_letter_code
_entity_poly.pdbx_strand_id
1 'polypeptide(L)'
;MGTRRRDWSRVRWAIFRVCQRYRYTYTEPATDIRQRLVMVPPATHGEQSLLDHRLAVAGAGPDVERRWSEDDFGNKVCVVALPRVARAVEFEATFRVRKQRSGQPVPAGLGFAQAGRSLLAETALTAADERMRDVAAGIAARTDSPRERAELAAEWAAGAISYRIGATGVQTPAALALHLGLGVCQDYAHILLSVLRRLGVPARYVSGHLPGEGVPHAWTEAIFEAPELPGGAEAVAFDPTHRRRTGVEYITVAVGRDFADVTPTSGYFSGPGSGRLSAERRVEVVQVAESEGVVAA
;
A
#
# COMPACT_ATOMS: atom_id res chain seq x y z
N MET A 1 10.65 -29.17 8.62
CA MET A 1 9.59 -28.84 9.60
C MET A 1 8.70 -27.78 8.96
N GLY A 2 7.51 -28.17 8.51
CA GLY A 2 6.56 -27.23 7.90
C GLY A 2 6.04 -26.27 8.96
N THR A 3 6.32 -25.00 8.81
CA THR A 3 5.73 -23.93 9.61
C THR A 3 4.21 -23.95 9.34
N ARG A 4 3.42 -24.42 10.29
CA ARG A 4 1.96 -24.27 10.24
C ARG A 4 1.65 -22.79 9.96
N ARG A 5 0.91 -22.51 8.88
CA ARG A 5 0.41 -21.15 8.62
C ARG A 5 -0.39 -20.71 9.85
N ARG A 6 0.00 -19.58 10.44
CA ARG A 6 -0.69 -19.01 11.59
C ARG A 6 -2.11 -18.61 11.19
N ASP A 7 -3.06 -18.94 12.06
CA ASP A 7 -4.44 -18.44 11.94
C ASP A 7 -4.52 -17.01 12.49
N TRP A 8 -4.43 -16.04 11.59
CA TRP A 8 -4.48 -14.63 11.94
C TRP A 8 -5.86 -14.16 12.43
N SER A 9 -6.94 -14.95 12.20
CA SER A 9 -8.28 -14.61 12.70
C SER A 9 -8.34 -14.60 14.22
N ARG A 10 -7.49 -15.38 14.89
CA ARG A 10 -7.39 -15.53 16.35
C ARG A 10 -6.42 -14.52 17.00
N VAL A 11 -5.67 -13.77 16.20
CA VAL A 11 -4.67 -12.83 16.72
C VAL A 11 -5.33 -11.51 17.09
N ARG A 12 -5.16 -11.07 18.35
CA ARG A 12 -5.61 -9.78 18.85
C ARG A 12 -4.67 -8.65 18.48
N TRP A 13 -3.37 -8.88 18.62
CA TRP A 13 -2.34 -7.94 18.21
C TRP A 13 -1.04 -8.67 17.86
N ALA A 14 -0.23 -8.03 17.04
CA ALA A 14 1.10 -8.51 16.71
C ALA A 14 2.08 -7.33 16.58
N ILE A 15 3.35 -7.61 16.84
CA ILE A 15 4.47 -6.73 16.53
C ILE A 15 5.25 -7.36 15.40
N PHE A 16 5.45 -6.56 14.36
CA PHE A 16 6.24 -6.94 13.18
C PHE A 16 7.50 -6.11 13.11
N ARG A 17 8.59 -6.74 12.65
CA ARG A 17 9.78 -6.06 12.15
C ARG A 17 9.80 -6.20 10.65
N VAL A 18 9.97 -5.08 9.96
CA VAL A 18 10.17 -5.05 8.50
C VAL A 18 11.54 -4.47 8.22
N CYS A 19 12.28 -5.13 7.34
CA CYS A 19 13.49 -4.62 6.73
C CYS A 19 13.27 -4.61 5.22
N GLN A 20 13.44 -3.45 4.60
CA GLN A 20 13.36 -3.29 3.16
C GLN A 20 14.56 -2.52 2.65
N ARG A 21 15.15 -3.02 1.58
CA ARG A 21 16.39 -2.54 1.00
C ARG A 21 16.18 -2.29 -0.47
N TYR A 22 16.60 -1.11 -0.94
CA TYR A 22 16.57 -0.70 -2.34
C TYR A 22 17.97 -0.28 -2.75
N ARG A 23 18.56 -0.99 -3.72
CA ARG A 23 19.91 -0.75 -4.20
C ARG A 23 19.89 -0.32 -5.65
N TYR A 24 20.39 0.88 -5.91
CA TYR A 24 20.67 1.37 -7.26
C TYR A 24 22.12 1.12 -7.61
N THR A 25 22.36 0.49 -8.75
CA THR A 25 23.68 0.26 -9.32
C THR A 25 23.78 1.01 -10.63
N TYR A 26 24.82 1.81 -10.78
CA TYR A 26 25.04 2.66 -11.94
C TYR A 26 26.15 2.08 -12.80
N THR A 27 26.01 2.16 -14.15
CA THR A 27 27.04 1.74 -15.10
C THR A 27 28.22 2.71 -15.14
N GLU A 28 27.97 3.99 -14.87
CA GLU A 28 28.94 5.07 -14.74
C GLU A 28 28.64 5.88 -13.49
N PRO A 29 29.60 6.70 -13.00
CA PRO A 29 29.32 7.54 -11.82
C PRO A 29 28.12 8.46 -12.04
N ALA A 30 27.20 8.46 -11.08
CA ALA A 30 26.03 9.31 -11.02
C ALA A 30 26.30 10.52 -10.12
N THR A 31 25.79 11.69 -10.51
CA THR A 31 25.88 12.95 -9.76
C THR A 31 24.51 13.56 -9.55
N ASP A 32 24.39 14.52 -8.65
CA ASP A 32 23.15 15.25 -8.37
C ASP A 32 21.94 14.35 -8.14
N ILE A 33 22.17 13.22 -7.44
CA ILE A 33 21.12 12.24 -7.18
C ILE A 33 20.12 12.83 -6.18
N ARG A 34 18.86 12.81 -6.54
CA ARG A 34 17.76 13.10 -5.61
C ARG A 34 16.78 11.96 -5.59
N GLN A 35 16.54 11.42 -4.41
CA GLN A 35 15.63 10.31 -4.19
C GLN A 35 14.55 10.69 -3.18
N ARG A 36 13.29 10.49 -3.58
CA ARG A 36 12.14 10.51 -2.68
C ARG A 36 11.91 9.08 -2.20
N LEU A 37 11.92 8.88 -0.90
CA LEU A 37 11.76 7.59 -0.25
C LEU A 37 10.46 7.59 0.57
N VAL A 38 9.59 6.61 0.31
CA VAL A 38 8.35 6.34 1.06
C VAL A 38 8.46 4.92 1.60
N MET A 39 9.37 4.76 2.56
CA MET A 39 9.80 3.43 3.04
C MET A 39 9.50 3.21 4.52
N VAL A 40 9.01 4.22 5.22
CA VAL A 40 8.72 4.18 6.65
C VAL A 40 7.26 4.51 6.86
N PRO A 41 6.51 3.69 7.61
CA PRO A 41 5.10 3.98 7.90
C PRO A 41 4.89 5.32 8.61
N PRO A 42 3.70 5.92 8.52
CA PRO A 42 3.31 7.01 9.39
C PRO A 42 3.30 6.57 10.87
N ALA A 43 3.27 7.53 11.79
CA ALA A 43 3.25 7.25 13.23
C ALA A 43 2.07 6.33 13.62
N THR A 44 0.92 6.58 13.00
CA THR A 44 -0.30 5.75 13.14
C THR A 44 -1.01 5.61 11.80
N HIS A 45 -1.64 4.46 11.57
CA HIS A 45 -2.54 4.24 10.45
C HIS A 45 -3.63 3.25 10.86
N GLY A 46 -4.85 3.73 11.06
CA GLY A 46 -5.93 2.92 11.64
C GLY A 46 -5.49 2.25 12.94
N GLU A 47 -5.52 0.93 12.97
CA GLU A 47 -5.12 0.13 14.14
C GLU A 47 -3.61 -0.22 14.17
N GLN A 48 -2.79 0.43 13.35
CA GLN A 48 -1.34 0.27 13.31
C GLN A 48 -0.65 1.45 14.00
N SER A 49 0.38 1.16 14.81
CA SER A 49 1.27 2.15 15.40
C SER A 49 2.73 1.82 15.08
N LEU A 50 3.50 2.81 14.65
CA LEU A 50 4.94 2.72 14.47
C LEU A 50 5.62 2.80 15.83
N LEU A 51 6.43 1.79 16.17
CA LEU A 51 7.16 1.73 17.43
C LEU A 51 8.53 2.40 17.32
N ASP A 52 9.26 2.07 16.27
CA ASP A 52 10.56 2.67 15.95
C ASP A 52 10.90 2.46 14.47
N HIS A 53 11.87 3.24 13.98
CA HIS A 53 12.39 3.10 12.64
C HIS A 53 13.83 3.61 12.50
N ARG A 54 14.52 3.10 11.50
CA ARG A 54 15.84 3.55 11.05
C ARG A 54 15.85 3.57 9.53
N LEU A 55 16.36 4.66 8.95
CA LEU A 55 16.68 4.74 7.52
C LEU A 55 18.20 4.91 7.39
N ALA A 56 18.85 3.95 6.76
CA ALA A 56 20.27 3.96 6.45
C ALA A 56 20.47 4.24 4.95
N VAL A 57 21.54 4.96 4.62
CA VAL A 57 22.02 5.17 3.25
C VAL A 57 23.46 4.72 3.21
N ALA A 58 23.77 3.74 2.37
CA ALA A 58 25.11 3.18 2.21
C ALA A 58 25.62 3.38 0.78
N GLY A 59 26.93 3.43 0.59
CA GLY A 59 27.55 3.65 -0.73
C GLY A 59 27.57 5.11 -1.19
N ALA A 60 27.11 6.02 -0.35
CA ALA A 60 27.26 7.47 -0.51
C ALA A 60 28.41 7.97 0.38
N GLY A 61 29.05 9.08 -0.03
CA GLY A 61 30.04 9.77 0.82
C GLY A 61 29.42 10.36 2.09
N PRO A 62 30.20 11.13 2.88
CA PRO A 62 29.71 11.72 4.12
C PRO A 62 28.62 12.80 3.90
N ASP A 63 28.56 13.38 2.72
CA ASP A 63 27.69 14.53 2.39
C ASP A 63 26.29 14.07 1.96
N VAL A 64 25.62 13.32 2.84
CA VAL A 64 24.25 12.86 2.63
C VAL A 64 23.28 13.80 3.28
N GLU A 65 22.56 14.60 2.50
CA GLU A 65 21.46 15.40 3.00
C GLU A 65 20.18 14.57 3.08
N ARG A 66 19.45 14.70 4.20
CA ARG A 66 18.16 14.04 4.40
C ARG A 66 17.15 15.05 4.91
N ARG A 67 16.00 15.10 4.26
CA ARG A 67 14.89 15.95 4.71
C ARG A 67 13.63 15.10 4.83
N TRP A 68 13.06 15.10 6.02
CA TRP A 68 11.80 14.43 6.31
C TRP A 68 10.64 15.40 6.19
N SER A 69 9.52 14.92 5.65
CA SER A 69 8.24 15.62 5.57
C SER A 69 7.10 14.59 5.61
N GLU A 70 5.89 15.09 5.65
CA GLU A 70 4.67 14.33 5.38
C GLU A 70 4.07 14.83 4.06
N ASP A 71 3.49 13.90 3.28
CA ASP A 71 2.73 14.26 2.09
C ASP A 71 1.25 14.47 2.43
N ASP A 72 0.45 14.84 1.41
CA ASP A 72 -0.99 15.13 1.57
C ASP A 72 -1.83 13.92 2.04
N PHE A 73 -1.26 12.72 2.02
CA PHE A 73 -1.88 11.48 2.51
C PHE A 73 -1.39 11.08 3.90
N GLY A 74 -0.50 11.87 4.51
CA GLY A 74 0.11 11.58 5.81
C GLY A 74 1.25 10.56 5.76
N ASN A 75 1.77 10.23 4.57
CA ASN A 75 2.91 9.34 4.46
C ASN A 75 4.20 10.04 4.89
N LYS A 76 5.08 9.31 5.59
CA LYS A 76 6.44 9.78 5.87
C LYS A 76 7.28 9.73 4.59
N VAL A 77 7.77 10.88 4.17
CA VAL A 77 8.61 11.07 3.00
C VAL A 77 10.00 11.51 3.44
N CYS A 78 11.03 10.82 2.98
CA CYS A 78 12.42 11.26 3.12
C CYS A 78 12.99 11.61 1.75
N VAL A 79 13.35 12.87 1.54
CA VAL A 79 14.13 13.27 0.36
C VAL A 79 15.61 13.19 0.71
N VAL A 80 16.34 12.41 -0.08
CA VAL A 80 17.79 12.22 0.06
C VAL A 80 18.49 12.88 -1.14
N ALA A 81 19.45 13.75 -0.85
CA ALA A 81 20.31 14.34 -1.86
C ALA A 81 21.75 13.84 -1.70
N LEU A 82 22.36 13.42 -2.80
CA LEU A 82 23.70 12.86 -2.86
C LEU A 82 24.46 13.55 -3.99
N PRO A 83 25.59 14.23 -3.69
CA PRO A 83 26.38 14.93 -4.73
C PRO A 83 26.93 13.94 -5.75
N ARG A 84 27.39 12.77 -5.32
CA ARG A 84 28.00 11.77 -6.20
C ARG A 84 27.89 10.37 -5.63
N VAL A 85 27.65 9.40 -6.52
CA VAL A 85 27.74 7.95 -6.26
C VAL A 85 28.59 7.32 -7.35
N ALA A 86 29.67 6.63 -6.97
CA ALA A 86 30.62 6.07 -7.94
C ALA A 86 30.06 4.84 -8.66
N ARG A 87 29.39 3.93 -7.92
CA ARG A 87 28.89 2.66 -8.47
C ARG A 87 27.49 2.27 -7.98
N ALA A 88 27.24 2.39 -6.68
CA ALA A 88 25.98 1.97 -6.11
C ALA A 88 25.64 2.76 -4.86
N VAL A 89 24.36 2.96 -4.64
CA VAL A 89 23.80 3.47 -3.40
C VAL A 89 22.70 2.54 -2.92
N GLU A 90 22.61 2.36 -1.61
CA GLU A 90 21.61 1.51 -0.98
C GLU A 90 20.84 2.29 0.08
N PHE A 91 19.52 2.20 0.00
CA PHE A 91 18.58 2.74 0.98
C PHE A 91 17.96 1.57 1.73
N GLU A 92 18.20 1.50 3.04
CA GLU A 92 17.65 0.46 3.90
C GLU A 92 16.76 1.10 4.97
N ALA A 93 15.49 0.73 5.00
CA ALA A 93 14.58 1.05 6.08
C ALA A 93 14.29 -0.18 6.92
N THR A 94 14.52 -0.06 8.22
CA THR A 94 14.08 -1.04 9.22
C THR A 94 13.11 -0.36 10.17
N PHE A 95 11.97 -0.99 10.43
CA PHE A 95 10.98 -0.44 11.37
C PHE A 95 10.24 -1.56 12.10
N ARG A 96 9.68 -1.21 13.26
CA ARG A 96 8.75 -2.07 13.99
C ARG A 96 7.39 -1.40 14.08
N VAL A 97 6.35 -2.18 13.82
CA VAL A 97 4.97 -1.74 14.00
C VAL A 97 4.22 -2.69 14.91
N ARG A 98 3.31 -2.14 15.70
CA ARG A 98 2.28 -2.89 16.38
C ARG A 98 0.98 -2.74 15.61
N LYS A 99 0.37 -3.86 15.26
CA LYS A 99 -0.96 -3.94 14.67
C LYS A 99 -1.89 -4.62 15.66
N GLN A 100 -3.09 -4.08 15.85
CA GLN A 100 -4.06 -4.64 16.76
C GLN A 100 -5.43 -4.78 16.08
N ARG A 101 -6.32 -5.53 16.69
CA ARG A 101 -7.71 -5.66 16.30
C ARG A 101 -8.56 -5.20 17.48
N SER A 102 -9.19 -4.05 17.34
CA SER A 102 -10.09 -3.52 18.38
C SER A 102 -11.50 -4.09 18.28
N GLY A 103 -11.89 -4.55 17.07
CA GLY A 103 -13.26 -4.90 16.76
C GLY A 103 -14.19 -3.69 16.60
N GLN A 104 -13.61 -2.48 16.59
CA GLN A 104 -14.32 -1.22 16.41
C GLN A 104 -14.11 -0.69 14.99
N PRO A 105 -15.00 0.19 14.48
CA PRO A 105 -14.78 0.90 13.24
C PRO A 105 -13.42 1.64 13.24
N VAL A 106 -12.70 1.57 12.12
CA VAL A 106 -11.33 2.08 12.00
C VAL A 106 -11.36 3.50 11.43
N PRO A 107 -10.90 4.53 12.18
CA PRO A 107 -10.83 5.89 11.65
C PRO A 107 -9.97 5.98 10.40
N ALA A 108 -10.46 6.73 9.39
CA ALA A 108 -9.75 6.86 8.12
C ALA A 108 -8.46 7.71 8.21
N GLY A 109 -8.31 8.49 9.27
CA GLY A 109 -7.19 9.42 9.45
C GLY A 109 -7.27 10.69 8.60
N LEU A 110 -8.38 10.87 7.87
CA LEU A 110 -8.74 12.09 7.11
C LEU A 110 -10.25 12.29 7.20
N GLY A 111 -10.71 13.54 7.00
CA GLY A 111 -12.14 13.86 7.01
C GLY A 111 -12.87 13.31 5.78
N PHE A 112 -14.14 12.93 5.93
CA PHE A 112 -14.94 12.37 4.82
C PHE A 112 -15.04 13.34 3.64
N ALA A 113 -15.28 14.64 3.88
CA ALA A 113 -15.29 15.65 2.83
C ALA A 113 -13.94 15.81 2.11
N GLN A 114 -12.81 15.64 2.83
CA GLN A 114 -11.49 15.63 2.23
C GLN A 114 -11.29 14.37 1.38
N ALA A 115 -11.71 13.20 1.85
CA ALA A 115 -11.69 11.96 1.09
C ALA A 115 -12.45 12.09 -0.23
N GLY A 116 -13.64 12.68 -0.20
CA GLY A 116 -14.44 12.95 -1.40
C GLY A 116 -13.69 13.80 -2.42
N ARG A 117 -12.98 14.85 -2.00
CA ARG A 117 -12.22 15.71 -2.92
C ARG A 117 -10.96 15.06 -3.49
N SER A 118 -10.24 14.27 -2.69
CA SER A 118 -8.92 13.76 -3.06
C SER A 118 -8.93 12.33 -3.62
N LEU A 119 -9.90 11.50 -3.24
CA LEU A 119 -9.88 10.07 -3.49
C LEU A 119 -10.93 9.58 -4.49
N LEU A 120 -11.85 10.45 -4.95
CA LEU A 120 -12.82 10.12 -6.01
C LEU A 120 -12.25 10.33 -7.42
N ALA A 121 -11.23 11.18 -7.56
CA ALA A 121 -10.66 11.47 -8.86
C ALA A 121 -9.92 10.26 -9.45
N GLU A 122 -10.18 9.97 -10.71
CA GLU A 122 -9.42 9.00 -11.49
C GLU A 122 -7.98 9.50 -11.71
N THR A 123 -7.05 8.56 -11.80
CA THR A 123 -5.65 8.82 -12.17
C THR A 123 -5.33 8.08 -13.46
N ALA A 124 -4.16 8.33 -14.04
CA ALA A 124 -3.72 7.59 -15.24
C ALA A 124 -3.70 6.06 -15.03
N LEU A 125 -3.41 5.60 -13.78
CA LEU A 125 -3.37 4.17 -13.46
C LEU A 125 -4.75 3.59 -13.12
N THR A 126 -5.73 4.42 -12.78
CA THR A 126 -7.05 3.99 -12.30
C THR A 126 -8.21 4.57 -13.12
N ALA A 127 -7.97 5.08 -14.32
CA ALA A 127 -9.02 5.49 -15.25
C ALA A 127 -9.86 4.28 -15.66
N ALA A 128 -11.19 4.39 -15.48
CA ALA A 128 -12.11 3.31 -15.81
C ALA A 128 -12.33 3.20 -17.32
N ASP A 129 -12.24 1.99 -17.86
CA ASP A 129 -12.68 1.66 -19.20
C ASP A 129 -14.22 1.44 -19.26
N GLU A 130 -14.74 1.07 -20.43
CA GLU A 130 -16.16 0.81 -20.64
C GLU A 130 -16.66 -0.34 -19.74
N ARG A 131 -15.91 -1.45 -19.68
CA ARG A 131 -16.28 -2.61 -18.87
C ARG A 131 -16.38 -2.28 -17.38
N MET A 132 -15.44 -1.50 -16.84
CA MET A 132 -15.51 -1.06 -15.44
C MET A 132 -16.69 -0.11 -15.19
N ARG A 133 -17.02 0.76 -16.17
CA ARG A 133 -18.19 1.65 -16.08
C ARG A 133 -19.50 0.87 -16.07
N ASP A 134 -19.61 -0.15 -16.94
CA ASP A 134 -20.80 -1.02 -17.00
C ASP A 134 -20.99 -1.80 -15.70
N VAL A 135 -19.90 -2.34 -15.14
CA VAL A 135 -19.94 -3.02 -13.84
C VAL A 135 -20.38 -2.08 -12.73
N ALA A 136 -19.83 -0.86 -12.69
CA ALA A 136 -20.23 0.12 -11.70
C ALA A 136 -21.72 0.49 -11.85
N ALA A 137 -22.20 0.69 -13.06
CA ALA A 137 -23.62 0.94 -13.32
C ALA A 137 -24.50 -0.23 -12.88
N GLY A 138 -24.12 -1.46 -13.19
CA GLY A 138 -24.81 -2.67 -12.75
C GLY A 138 -24.85 -2.83 -11.22
N ILE A 139 -23.79 -2.49 -10.53
CA ILE A 139 -23.75 -2.50 -9.05
C ILE A 139 -24.65 -1.38 -8.49
N ALA A 140 -24.58 -0.17 -9.06
CA ALA A 140 -25.41 0.97 -8.63
C ALA A 140 -26.89 0.71 -8.77
N ALA A 141 -27.30 -0.05 -9.80
CA ALA A 141 -28.70 -0.45 -10.02
C ALA A 141 -29.22 -1.47 -8.98
N ARG A 142 -28.33 -2.16 -8.24
CA ARG A 142 -28.70 -3.19 -7.25
C ARG A 142 -28.88 -2.65 -5.85
N THR A 143 -28.16 -1.58 -5.49
CA THR A 143 -28.17 -1.04 -4.12
C THR A 143 -27.74 0.42 -4.08
N ASP A 144 -28.35 1.18 -3.15
CA ASP A 144 -27.95 2.55 -2.81
C ASP A 144 -26.93 2.60 -1.66
N SER A 145 -26.69 1.47 -0.96
CA SER A 145 -25.75 1.41 0.15
C SER A 145 -24.31 1.51 -0.34
N PRO A 146 -23.54 2.55 0.04
CA PRO A 146 -22.12 2.65 -0.34
C PRO A 146 -21.28 1.46 0.14
N ARG A 147 -21.63 0.88 1.31
CA ARG A 147 -20.93 -0.29 1.86
C ARG A 147 -21.19 -1.54 1.03
N GLU A 148 -22.42 -1.79 0.67
CA GLU A 148 -22.79 -2.93 -0.17
C GLU A 148 -22.20 -2.78 -1.58
N ARG A 149 -22.20 -1.55 -2.14
CA ARG A 149 -21.48 -1.24 -3.39
C ARG A 149 -20.01 -1.64 -3.33
N ALA A 150 -19.33 -1.33 -2.23
CA ALA A 150 -17.92 -1.66 -2.06
C ALA A 150 -17.67 -3.17 -1.93
N GLU A 151 -18.54 -3.91 -1.23
CA GLU A 151 -18.47 -5.38 -1.17
C GLU A 151 -18.62 -6.01 -2.55
N LEU A 152 -19.65 -5.61 -3.30
CA LEU A 152 -19.91 -6.12 -4.65
C LEU A 152 -18.75 -5.78 -5.61
N ALA A 153 -18.19 -4.57 -5.51
CA ALA A 153 -17.03 -4.17 -6.31
C ALA A 153 -15.79 -4.99 -5.97
N ALA A 154 -15.55 -5.26 -4.68
CA ALA A 154 -14.41 -6.07 -4.23
C ALA A 154 -14.54 -7.53 -4.67
N GLU A 155 -15.75 -8.11 -4.58
CA GLU A 155 -16.02 -9.46 -5.07
C GLU A 155 -15.78 -9.57 -6.58
N TRP A 156 -16.30 -8.60 -7.35
CA TRP A 156 -16.09 -8.56 -8.80
C TRP A 156 -14.61 -8.40 -9.14
N ALA A 157 -13.90 -7.44 -8.53
CA ALA A 157 -12.48 -7.19 -8.79
C ALA A 157 -11.61 -8.43 -8.50
N ALA A 158 -11.95 -9.20 -7.47
CA ALA A 158 -11.27 -10.44 -7.12
C ALA A 158 -11.40 -11.54 -8.18
N GLY A 159 -12.41 -11.47 -9.03
CA GLY A 159 -12.62 -12.39 -10.16
C GLY A 159 -12.24 -11.82 -11.53
N ALA A 160 -11.84 -10.53 -11.59
CA ALA A 160 -11.70 -9.81 -12.86
C ALA A 160 -10.48 -10.23 -13.69
N ILE A 161 -9.38 -10.62 -13.02
CA ILE A 161 -8.12 -11.06 -13.65
C ILE A 161 -7.57 -12.29 -12.93
N SER A 162 -6.55 -12.92 -13.54
CA SER A 162 -5.79 -14.02 -12.94
C SER A 162 -4.41 -13.54 -12.48
N TYR A 163 -3.96 -14.01 -11.31
CA TYR A 163 -2.67 -13.61 -10.77
C TYR A 163 -1.50 -14.16 -11.58
N ARG A 164 -0.65 -13.28 -12.11
CA ARG A 164 0.55 -13.66 -12.88
C ARG A 164 1.68 -12.65 -12.72
N ILE A 165 2.77 -13.08 -12.10
CA ILE A 165 3.99 -12.28 -11.97
C ILE A 165 4.58 -12.04 -13.38
N GLY A 166 5.01 -10.80 -13.66
CA GLY A 166 5.66 -10.40 -14.91
C GLY A 166 4.71 -10.15 -16.09
N ALA A 167 3.38 -10.27 -15.90
CA ALA A 167 2.40 -9.94 -16.94
C ALA A 167 2.22 -8.41 -17.10
N THR A 168 2.41 -7.67 -16.03
CA THR A 168 2.23 -6.21 -15.92
C THR A 168 3.44 -5.56 -15.28
N GLY A 169 3.53 -4.25 -15.38
CA GLY A 169 4.54 -3.42 -14.73
C GLY A 169 3.91 -2.32 -13.88
N VAL A 170 4.73 -1.59 -13.16
CA VAL A 170 4.29 -0.54 -12.21
C VAL A 170 3.54 0.62 -12.89
N GLN A 171 3.67 0.79 -14.20
CA GLN A 171 2.97 1.81 -15.01
C GLN A 171 1.76 1.25 -15.77
N THR A 172 1.40 -0.03 -15.57
CA THR A 172 0.26 -0.64 -16.26
C THR A 172 -1.05 -0.07 -15.72
N PRO A 173 -1.90 0.58 -16.55
CA PRO A 173 -3.20 1.05 -16.12
C PRO A 173 -4.16 -0.12 -15.82
N ALA A 174 -5.11 0.11 -14.90
CA ALA A 174 -6.15 -0.87 -14.55
C ALA A 174 -6.90 -1.42 -15.77
N ALA A 175 -7.25 -0.55 -16.72
CA ALA A 175 -7.93 -0.93 -17.96
C ALA A 175 -7.13 -1.91 -18.80
N LEU A 176 -5.79 -1.72 -18.90
CA LEU A 176 -4.94 -2.64 -19.66
C LEU A 176 -4.79 -3.98 -18.92
N ALA A 177 -4.59 -3.98 -17.61
CA ALA A 177 -4.54 -5.21 -16.81
C ALA A 177 -5.85 -6.02 -16.92
N LEU A 178 -7.00 -5.33 -16.89
CA LEU A 178 -8.32 -5.94 -17.08
C LEU A 178 -8.48 -6.53 -18.49
N HIS A 179 -8.02 -5.81 -19.54
CA HIS A 179 -8.04 -6.29 -20.91
C HIS A 179 -7.16 -7.53 -21.10
N LEU A 180 -5.98 -7.56 -20.51
CA LEU A 180 -5.07 -8.72 -20.53
C LEU A 180 -5.62 -9.92 -19.73
N GLY A 181 -6.52 -9.68 -18.78
CA GLY A 181 -7.02 -10.70 -17.86
C GLY A 181 -5.97 -11.22 -16.89
N LEU A 182 -4.83 -10.54 -16.76
CA LEU A 182 -3.66 -10.96 -15.98
C LEU A 182 -3.08 -9.77 -15.21
N GLY A 183 -2.55 -10.02 -14.00
CA GLY A 183 -1.90 -8.99 -13.22
C GLY A 183 -1.40 -9.47 -11.87
N VAL A 184 -0.94 -8.53 -11.05
CA VAL A 184 -0.47 -8.75 -9.68
C VAL A 184 -1.33 -7.94 -8.69
N CYS A 185 -1.03 -7.99 -7.40
CA CYS A 185 -1.81 -7.30 -6.35
C CYS A 185 -2.04 -5.81 -6.64
N GLN A 186 -1.07 -5.11 -7.26
CA GLN A 186 -1.22 -3.73 -7.70
C GLN A 186 -2.39 -3.58 -8.70
N ASP A 187 -2.48 -4.47 -9.68
CA ASP A 187 -3.50 -4.40 -10.72
C ASP A 187 -4.90 -4.67 -10.17
N TYR A 188 -5.03 -5.67 -9.29
CA TYR A 188 -6.27 -5.93 -8.57
C TYR A 188 -6.75 -4.71 -7.76
N ALA A 189 -5.81 -4.06 -7.04
CA ALA A 189 -6.13 -2.86 -6.27
C ALA A 189 -6.54 -1.69 -7.18
N HIS A 190 -5.85 -1.46 -8.30
CA HIS A 190 -6.19 -0.40 -9.25
C HIS A 190 -7.55 -0.65 -9.92
N ILE A 191 -7.88 -1.90 -10.28
CA ILE A 191 -9.20 -2.27 -10.83
C ILE A 191 -10.31 -1.97 -9.80
N LEU A 192 -10.11 -2.37 -8.54
CA LEU A 192 -11.08 -2.09 -7.48
C LEU A 192 -11.25 -0.59 -7.25
N LEU A 193 -10.16 0.18 -7.20
CA LEU A 193 -10.21 1.65 -7.07
C LEU A 193 -11.00 2.30 -8.18
N SER A 194 -10.80 1.85 -9.43
CA SER A 194 -11.52 2.37 -10.60
C SER A 194 -13.02 2.21 -10.45
N VAL A 195 -13.48 1.02 -10.06
CA VAL A 195 -14.92 0.72 -9.88
C VAL A 195 -15.49 1.48 -8.69
N LEU A 196 -14.80 1.52 -7.54
CA LEU A 196 -15.26 2.25 -6.34
C LEU A 196 -15.47 3.73 -6.62
N ARG A 197 -14.54 4.37 -7.31
CA ARG A 197 -14.62 5.80 -7.68
C ARG A 197 -15.81 6.06 -8.60
N ARG A 198 -16.08 5.18 -9.56
CA ARG A 198 -17.28 5.26 -10.44
C ARG A 198 -18.58 5.08 -9.67
N LEU A 199 -18.56 4.33 -8.57
CA LEU A 199 -19.69 4.16 -7.65
C LEU A 199 -19.87 5.33 -6.67
N GLY A 200 -19.01 6.36 -6.73
CA GLY A 200 -19.03 7.47 -5.79
C GLY A 200 -18.47 7.13 -4.40
N VAL A 201 -17.76 6.02 -4.25
CA VAL A 201 -17.12 5.59 -3.00
C VAL A 201 -15.67 6.07 -3.00
N PRO A 202 -15.29 7.05 -2.15
CA PRO A 202 -13.89 7.46 -2.03
C PRO A 202 -13.04 6.28 -1.60
N ALA A 203 -11.91 6.07 -2.30
CA ALA A 203 -11.04 4.93 -2.00
C ALA A 203 -9.58 5.24 -2.28
N ARG A 204 -8.69 4.67 -1.45
CA ARG A 204 -7.24 4.84 -1.56
C ARG A 204 -6.52 3.51 -1.75
N TYR A 205 -5.43 3.59 -2.49
CA TYR A 205 -4.44 2.52 -2.63
C TYR A 205 -3.62 2.42 -1.36
N VAL A 206 -3.35 1.20 -0.93
CA VAL A 206 -2.47 0.92 0.20
C VAL A 206 -1.31 0.05 -0.26
N SER A 207 -0.09 0.50 0.01
CA SER A 207 1.14 -0.27 -0.16
C SER A 207 1.63 -0.79 1.18
N GLY A 208 1.99 -2.06 1.25
CA GLY A 208 2.44 -2.65 2.50
C GLY A 208 3.07 -4.02 2.36
N HIS A 209 3.00 -4.80 3.43
CA HIS A 209 3.61 -6.12 3.51
C HIS A 209 2.70 -7.14 4.19
N LEU A 210 2.90 -8.41 3.83
CA LEU A 210 2.36 -9.58 4.52
C LEU A 210 3.51 -10.48 5.01
N PRO A 211 3.42 -11.06 6.21
CA PRO A 211 4.38 -12.06 6.67
C PRO A 211 4.42 -13.28 5.75
N GLY A 212 5.64 -13.70 5.37
CA GLY A 212 5.86 -14.85 4.49
C GLY A 212 5.83 -14.53 3.01
N GLU A 213 5.44 -13.32 2.60
CA GLU A 213 5.58 -12.82 1.23
C GLU A 213 6.90 -12.04 1.11
N GLY A 214 7.79 -12.47 0.23
CA GLY A 214 9.07 -11.80 -0.01
C GLY A 214 8.97 -10.54 -0.87
N VAL A 215 7.74 -10.11 -1.20
CA VAL A 215 7.42 -8.98 -2.08
C VAL A 215 6.46 -8.01 -1.38
N PRO A 216 6.36 -6.75 -1.81
CA PRO A 216 5.32 -5.84 -1.33
C PRO A 216 3.96 -6.37 -1.72
N HIS A 217 2.97 -5.99 -0.92
CA HIS A 217 1.58 -6.28 -1.20
C HIS A 217 0.77 -4.99 -1.34
N ALA A 218 -0.32 -5.06 -2.08
CA ALA A 218 -1.22 -3.94 -2.32
C ALA A 218 -2.66 -4.33 -2.06
N TRP A 219 -3.42 -3.38 -1.51
CA TRP A 219 -4.87 -3.50 -1.31
C TRP A 219 -5.55 -2.14 -1.38
N THR A 220 -6.85 -2.10 -1.13
CA THR A 220 -7.66 -0.89 -1.24
C THR A 220 -8.38 -0.62 0.07
N GLU A 221 -8.42 0.64 0.51
CA GLU A 221 -9.30 1.11 1.57
C GLU A 221 -10.40 1.98 0.99
N ALA A 222 -11.66 1.56 1.17
CA ALA A 222 -12.84 2.36 0.90
C ALA A 222 -13.16 3.23 2.12
N ILE A 223 -13.55 4.49 1.89
CA ILE A 223 -13.82 5.46 2.94
C ILE A 223 -15.32 5.73 3.01
N PHE A 224 -15.88 5.57 4.19
CA PHE A 224 -17.30 5.77 4.46
C PHE A 224 -17.53 6.89 5.46
N GLU A 225 -18.66 7.53 5.36
CA GLU A 225 -19.11 8.49 6.37
C GLU A 225 -19.38 7.77 7.69
N ALA A 226 -18.83 8.32 8.78
CA ALA A 226 -18.94 7.81 10.15
C ALA A 226 -18.82 8.99 11.12
N PRO A 227 -19.90 9.77 11.34
CA PRO A 227 -19.86 11.02 12.12
C PRO A 227 -19.36 10.83 13.56
N GLU A 228 -19.51 9.63 14.12
CA GLU A 228 -19.07 9.24 15.46
C GLU A 228 -17.53 9.07 15.58
N LEU A 229 -16.81 8.96 14.45
CA LEU A 229 -15.37 8.76 14.44
C LEU A 229 -14.60 10.08 14.29
N PRO A 230 -13.34 10.14 14.73
CA PRO A 230 -12.46 11.26 14.44
C PRO A 230 -12.37 11.57 12.93
N GLY A 231 -12.68 12.80 12.56
CA GLY A 231 -12.74 13.22 11.15
C GLY A 231 -14.04 12.83 10.42
N GLY A 232 -14.99 12.15 11.10
CA GLY A 232 -16.28 11.76 10.51
C GLY A 232 -16.15 10.68 9.41
N ALA A 233 -15.08 9.87 9.44
CA ALA A 233 -14.82 8.91 8.38
C ALA A 233 -14.21 7.60 8.89
N GLU A 234 -14.71 6.48 8.34
CA GLU A 234 -14.21 5.13 8.56
C GLU A 234 -13.50 4.61 7.31
N ALA A 235 -12.38 3.92 7.51
CA ALA A 235 -11.69 3.17 6.47
C ALA A 235 -11.99 1.67 6.59
N VAL A 236 -12.39 1.09 5.47
CA VAL A 236 -12.66 -0.35 5.38
C VAL A 236 -11.78 -0.94 4.28
N ALA A 237 -10.91 -1.86 4.66
CA ALA A 237 -9.88 -2.41 3.78
C ALA A 237 -10.30 -3.72 3.12
N PHE A 238 -10.09 -3.80 1.80
CA PHE A 238 -10.39 -4.93 0.92
C PHE A 238 -9.13 -5.39 0.20
N ASP A 239 -8.85 -6.66 0.26
CA ASP A 239 -7.80 -7.30 -0.55
C ASP A 239 -8.44 -8.17 -1.65
N PRO A 240 -8.61 -7.64 -2.86
CA PRO A 240 -9.18 -8.41 -3.96
C PRO A 240 -8.27 -9.55 -4.43
N THR A 241 -6.95 -9.46 -4.22
CA THR A 241 -6.01 -10.52 -4.57
C THR A 241 -6.26 -11.80 -3.77
N HIS A 242 -6.50 -11.65 -2.46
CA HIS A 242 -6.78 -12.77 -1.55
C HIS A 242 -8.27 -12.98 -1.28
N ARG A 243 -9.15 -12.21 -1.91
CA ARG A 243 -10.63 -12.29 -1.78
C ARG A 243 -11.10 -12.17 -0.33
N ARG A 244 -10.56 -11.20 0.42
CA ARG A 244 -10.87 -11.05 1.84
C ARG A 244 -10.72 -9.60 2.33
N ARG A 245 -11.21 -9.34 3.53
CA ARG A 245 -10.87 -8.17 4.31
C ARG A 245 -9.45 -8.30 4.87
N THR A 246 -8.80 -7.18 5.11
CA THR A 246 -7.49 -7.17 5.76
C THR A 246 -7.59 -7.52 7.24
N GLY A 247 -6.53 -8.11 7.79
CA GLY A 247 -6.41 -8.50 9.19
C GLY A 247 -5.18 -7.89 9.86
N VAL A 248 -4.85 -8.42 11.05
CA VAL A 248 -3.69 -7.98 11.84
C VAL A 248 -2.37 -8.17 11.10
N GLU A 249 -2.31 -9.13 10.20
CA GLU A 249 -1.11 -9.44 9.40
C GLU A 249 -0.80 -8.41 8.29
N TYR A 250 -1.72 -7.50 7.97
CA TYR A 250 -1.52 -6.48 6.93
C TYR A 250 -0.78 -5.26 7.48
N ILE A 251 0.48 -5.09 7.08
CA ILE A 251 1.36 -4.02 7.55
C ILE A 251 1.34 -2.90 6.52
N THR A 252 0.70 -1.77 6.83
CA THR A 252 0.65 -0.58 5.96
C THR A 252 1.97 0.17 6.00
N VAL A 253 2.49 0.55 4.84
CA VAL A 253 3.67 1.42 4.71
C VAL A 253 3.26 2.80 4.20
N ALA A 254 2.42 2.87 3.18
CA ALA A 254 1.97 4.13 2.60
C ALA A 254 0.59 4.00 1.96
N VAL A 255 -0.10 5.12 1.83
CA VAL A 255 -1.42 5.23 1.18
C VAL A 255 -1.42 6.37 0.16
N GLY A 256 -2.24 6.26 -0.89
CA GLY A 256 -2.35 7.27 -1.92
C GLY A 256 -3.50 7.01 -2.88
N ARG A 257 -3.58 7.78 -3.97
CA ARG A 257 -4.62 7.57 -4.99
C ARG A 257 -4.38 6.33 -5.83
N ASP A 258 -3.09 6.01 -6.05
CA ASP A 258 -2.62 4.84 -6.78
C ASP A 258 -1.16 4.53 -6.40
N PHE A 259 -0.51 3.60 -7.12
CA PHE A 259 0.87 3.22 -6.88
C PHE A 259 1.87 4.37 -7.04
N ALA A 260 1.62 5.36 -7.91
CA ALA A 260 2.55 6.45 -8.14
C ALA A 260 2.77 7.31 -6.89
N ASP A 261 1.73 7.55 -6.10
CA ASP A 261 1.81 8.30 -4.85
C ASP A 261 2.64 7.58 -3.77
N VAL A 262 2.62 6.24 -3.77
CA VAL A 262 3.23 5.38 -2.74
C VAL A 262 4.50 4.66 -3.20
N THR A 263 5.03 5.00 -4.36
CA THR A 263 6.26 4.38 -4.87
C THR A 263 7.36 4.45 -3.82
N PRO A 264 7.93 3.30 -3.39
CA PRO A 264 8.89 3.26 -2.27
C PRO A 264 10.13 4.09 -2.50
N THR A 265 10.59 4.14 -3.76
CA THR A 265 11.74 4.97 -4.18
C THR A 265 11.46 5.56 -5.55
N SER A 266 11.61 6.86 -5.68
CA SER A 266 11.52 7.58 -6.96
C SER A 266 12.53 8.71 -6.98
N GLY A 267 13.07 9.05 -8.14
CA GLY A 267 14.06 10.11 -8.21
C GLY A 267 14.78 10.18 -9.56
N TYR A 268 15.79 11.01 -9.58
CA TYR A 268 16.63 11.22 -10.77
C TYR A 268 18.10 11.35 -10.37
N PHE A 269 18.95 11.24 -11.35
CA PHE A 269 20.38 11.48 -11.28
C PHE A 269 20.89 12.11 -12.58
N SER A 270 22.04 12.75 -12.53
CA SER A 270 22.79 13.25 -13.70
C SER A 270 23.95 12.33 -13.99
N GLY A 271 24.26 12.14 -15.28
CA GLY A 271 25.38 11.32 -15.73
C GLY A 271 25.10 10.59 -17.06
N PRO A 272 26.15 10.07 -17.72
CA PRO A 272 25.99 9.38 -19.01
C PRO A 272 25.53 7.94 -18.89
N GLY A 273 25.53 7.37 -17.66
CA GLY A 273 25.22 5.97 -17.41
C GLY A 273 23.72 5.70 -17.19
N SER A 274 23.40 4.43 -17.07
CA SER A 274 22.07 3.94 -16.67
C SER A 274 22.09 3.44 -15.22
N GLY A 275 20.91 3.46 -14.56
CA GLY A 275 20.71 2.95 -13.23
C GLY A 275 19.84 1.68 -13.24
N ARG A 276 20.23 0.67 -12.46
CA ARG A 276 19.43 -0.54 -12.22
C ARG A 276 19.04 -0.63 -10.75
N LEU A 277 17.76 -0.84 -10.49
CA LEU A 277 17.22 -1.05 -9.15
C LEU A 277 17.11 -2.55 -8.84
N SER A 278 17.58 -2.93 -7.66
CA SER A 278 17.23 -4.21 -7.01
C SER A 278 16.61 -3.94 -5.65
N ALA A 279 15.75 -4.84 -5.20
CA ALA A 279 15.05 -4.66 -3.94
C ALA A 279 14.93 -6.00 -3.19
N GLU A 280 15.14 -5.96 -1.87
CA GLU A 280 15.00 -7.07 -0.95
C GLU A 280 14.09 -6.67 0.20
N ARG A 281 13.31 -7.62 0.71
CA ARG A 281 12.39 -7.36 1.83
C ARG A 281 12.30 -8.57 2.74
N ARG A 282 12.17 -8.28 4.03
CA ARG A 282 11.95 -9.29 5.06
C ARG A 282 10.96 -8.78 6.07
N VAL A 283 9.97 -9.61 6.38
CA VAL A 283 8.98 -9.38 7.42
C VAL A 283 9.11 -10.47 8.47
N GLU A 284 9.30 -10.06 9.71
CA GLU A 284 9.41 -10.95 10.87
C GLU A 284 8.27 -10.68 11.84
N VAL A 285 7.65 -11.74 12.35
CA VAL A 285 6.71 -11.65 13.46
C VAL A 285 7.54 -11.68 14.75
N VAL A 286 7.61 -10.52 15.43
CA VAL A 286 8.43 -10.38 16.66
C VAL A 286 7.64 -10.86 17.87
N GLN A 287 6.36 -10.50 17.94
CA GLN A 287 5.50 -10.86 19.06
C GLN A 287 4.05 -10.95 18.58
N VAL A 288 3.27 -11.78 19.25
CA VAL A 288 1.85 -11.96 18.94
C VAL A 288 1.09 -12.34 20.20
N ALA A 289 -0.12 -11.83 20.33
CA ALA A 289 -1.09 -12.26 21.33
C ALA A 289 -2.36 -12.74 20.64
N GLU A 290 -2.80 -13.93 20.99
CA GLU A 290 -4.05 -14.53 20.52
C GLU A 290 -5.18 -14.22 21.51
N SER A 291 -6.42 -14.22 21.05
CA SER A 291 -7.59 -14.23 21.93
C SER A 291 -7.58 -15.56 22.69
N GLU A 292 -7.72 -15.52 24.00
CA GLU A 292 -8.03 -16.72 24.78
C GLU A 292 -9.35 -17.25 24.24
N GLY A 293 -9.35 -18.50 23.78
CA GLY A 293 -10.57 -19.13 23.32
C GLY A 293 -11.56 -19.17 24.48
N VAL A 294 -12.75 -18.62 24.29
CA VAL A 294 -13.88 -18.95 25.16
C VAL A 294 -14.11 -20.45 24.99
N VAL A 295 -13.59 -21.23 25.88
CA VAL A 295 -14.01 -22.62 26.06
C VAL A 295 -15.43 -22.51 26.56
N ALA A 296 -16.42 -22.67 25.66
CA ALA A 296 -17.80 -22.88 26.10
C ALA A 296 -17.81 -24.17 26.91
N ALA A 297 -18.16 -24.02 28.17
CA ALA A 297 -18.42 -25.12 29.10
C ALA A 297 -19.65 -25.93 28.68
#